data_f854421bbb150c5220030285639f224c
#
_entry.id   f854421bbb150c5220030285639f224c
#
_cell.length_a   1.000
_cell.length_b   1.000
_cell.length_c   1.000
_cell.angle_alpha   90.00
_cell.angle_beta   90.00
_cell.angle_gamma   90.00
#
_symmetry.space_group_name_H-M   'P 1'
#
loop_
_entity.id
_entity.type
_entity.pdbx_description
1 polymer ?
#
loop_
_entity_poly.entity_id
_entity_poly.type
_entity_poly.pdbx_seq_one_letter_code
_entity_poly.pdbx_strand_id
1 'polypeptide(L)'
;MSEQNQPLLEVRNLSVEYQTDELLVKAVNNVSLSVNRRETIGLVGETGAGKTTLAMTMMGLLPKGIGKVTGGEVLFDGVNLLSLRNADMMAYRGKVLSMIFQDPMTSLNPVIPVGRQVAEVLELHNEKHLTKEQIDERVDEMFRLVGIPPERKTEFPHQFSGGMKQRVVIAISLACEPELLIADEPTTALDVTIQAQVLAMMTGLKEKLGTSMIMITHDLGIVAETCDKVAVMYAGEIVESGTVEDIFEGEKHHPYTEGLFGSIPRLDIETDRLQPIEGLIADPSNLPSGCHFHPRCPYATETCTCQAPPAVAEGEHVICCHRFAKGEQE
;
A
#
# COMPACT_ATOMS: atom_id res chain seq x y z
N MET A 1 -23.93 4.12 -20.54
CA MET A 1 -22.56 4.47 -20.08
C MET A 1 -21.98 3.16 -19.58
N SER A 2 -20.95 2.66 -20.23
CA SER A 2 -20.44 1.30 -20.06
C SER A 2 -19.81 1.14 -18.66
N GLU A 3 -20.10 0.02 -17.98
CA GLU A 3 -19.53 -0.42 -16.69
C GLU A 3 -18.00 -0.53 -16.67
N GLN A 4 -17.34 -0.25 -17.80
CA GLN A 4 -15.88 -0.40 -17.99
C GLN A 4 -15.03 0.78 -17.50
N ASN A 5 -15.63 1.87 -16.97
CA ASN A 5 -14.88 3.09 -16.63
C ASN A 5 -14.97 3.51 -15.14
N GLN A 6 -15.47 2.64 -14.27
CA GLN A 6 -15.53 2.93 -12.84
C GLN A 6 -14.33 2.26 -12.13
N PRO A 7 -13.57 3.01 -11.30
CA PRO A 7 -12.47 2.41 -10.55
C PRO A 7 -12.99 1.32 -9.60
N LEU A 8 -12.18 0.29 -9.35
CA LEU A 8 -12.48 -0.76 -8.39
C LEU A 8 -12.52 -0.22 -6.97
N LEU A 9 -11.51 0.58 -6.61
CA LEU A 9 -11.42 1.28 -5.33
C LEU A 9 -11.26 2.77 -5.59
N GLU A 10 -11.99 3.59 -4.84
CA GLU A 10 -11.85 5.03 -4.87
C GLU A 10 -11.88 5.60 -3.45
N VAL A 11 -10.80 6.22 -3.05
CA VAL A 11 -10.67 6.99 -1.80
C VAL A 11 -10.88 8.45 -2.14
N ARG A 12 -11.79 9.13 -1.43
CA ARG A 12 -12.12 10.54 -1.68
C ARG A 12 -11.97 11.36 -0.41
N ASN A 13 -11.05 12.32 -0.44
CA ASN A 13 -10.82 13.33 0.62
C ASN A 13 -10.72 12.71 2.03
N LEU A 14 -10.12 11.52 2.12
CA LEU A 14 -10.05 10.75 3.36
C LEU A 14 -9.15 11.42 4.37
N SER A 15 -9.66 11.59 5.59
CA SER A 15 -8.89 12.08 6.73
C SER A 15 -9.05 11.15 7.92
N VAL A 16 -7.92 10.82 8.57
CA VAL A 16 -7.86 9.89 9.70
C VAL A 16 -6.96 10.44 10.78
N GLU A 17 -7.46 10.38 12.01
CA GLU A 17 -6.76 10.82 13.20
C GLU A 17 -6.66 9.70 14.23
N TYR A 18 -5.55 9.67 14.97
CA TYR A 18 -5.43 8.89 16.19
C TYR A 18 -5.49 9.83 17.38
N GLN A 19 -6.42 9.59 18.27
CA GLN A 19 -6.61 10.39 19.46
C GLN A 19 -6.39 9.55 20.71
N THR A 20 -5.40 9.95 21.50
CA THR A 20 -5.19 9.48 22.87
C THR A 20 -5.54 10.58 23.85
N ASP A 21 -5.50 10.29 25.16
CA ASP A 21 -5.76 11.31 26.19
C ASP A 21 -4.76 12.48 26.14
N GLU A 22 -3.56 12.26 25.61
CA GLU A 22 -2.47 13.24 25.61
C GLU A 22 -2.14 13.80 24.23
N LEU A 23 -2.48 13.10 23.15
CA LEU A 23 -1.98 13.41 21.81
C LEU A 23 -3.04 13.20 20.73
N LEU A 24 -3.11 14.16 19.79
CA LEU A 24 -3.86 14.03 18.54
C LEU A 24 -2.85 13.91 17.37
N VAL A 25 -2.90 12.81 16.65
CA VAL A 25 -2.04 12.53 15.50
C VAL A 25 -2.88 12.55 14.23
N LYS A 26 -2.59 13.44 13.32
CA LYS A 26 -3.22 13.56 12.00
C LYS A 26 -2.48 12.65 11.01
N ALA A 27 -2.88 11.39 10.95
CA ALA A 27 -2.16 10.37 10.21
C ALA A 27 -2.46 10.34 8.70
N VAL A 28 -3.68 10.73 8.30
CA VAL A 28 -4.10 10.86 6.89
C VAL A 28 -4.87 12.17 6.75
N ASN A 29 -4.50 12.99 5.77
CA ASN A 29 -4.99 14.35 5.61
C ASN A 29 -5.49 14.56 4.18
N ASN A 30 -6.80 14.53 3.96
CA ASN A 30 -7.46 14.83 2.69
C ASN A 30 -6.94 14.00 1.50
N VAL A 31 -6.68 12.70 1.71
CA VAL A 31 -6.13 11.81 0.68
C VAL A 31 -7.20 11.38 -0.30
N SER A 32 -6.90 11.50 -1.60
CA SER A 32 -7.70 10.93 -2.69
C SER A 32 -6.82 10.02 -3.55
N LEU A 33 -7.32 8.81 -3.85
CA LEU A 33 -6.61 7.77 -4.60
C LEU A 33 -7.64 6.87 -5.31
N SER A 34 -7.34 6.43 -6.51
CA SER A 34 -8.18 5.47 -7.23
C SER A 34 -7.36 4.30 -7.77
N VAL A 35 -7.92 3.11 -7.73
CA VAL A 35 -7.33 1.87 -8.26
C VAL A 35 -8.31 1.26 -9.25
N ASN A 36 -7.87 1.03 -10.47
CA ASN A 36 -8.67 0.35 -11.49
C ASN A 36 -8.59 -1.18 -11.34
N ARG A 37 -9.47 -1.89 -12.02
CA ARG A 37 -9.41 -3.36 -12.05
C ARG A 37 -8.12 -3.82 -12.71
N ARG A 38 -7.43 -4.79 -12.10
CA ARG A 38 -6.15 -5.37 -12.53
C ARG A 38 -4.96 -4.42 -12.49
N GLU A 39 -5.12 -3.21 -11.99
CA GLU A 39 -4.06 -2.22 -11.83
C GLU A 39 -3.27 -2.47 -10.54
N THR A 40 -1.98 -2.17 -10.58
CA THR A 40 -1.12 -2.09 -9.39
C THR A 40 -0.72 -0.65 -9.14
N ILE A 41 -1.01 -0.13 -7.95
CA ILE A 41 -0.56 1.19 -7.51
C ILE A 41 0.52 1.02 -6.44
N GLY A 42 1.67 1.66 -6.65
CA GLY A 42 2.70 1.83 -5.65
C GLY A 42 2.36 3.01 -4.72
N LEU A 43 2.25 2.77 -3.43
CA LEU A 43 2.12 3.82 -2.42
C LEU A 43 3.45 3.96 -1.68
N VAL A 44 4.19 5.03 -1.98
CA VAL A 44 5.56 5.23 -1.50
C VAL A 44 5.66 6.42 -0.56
N GLY A 45 6.70 6.44 0.27
CA GLY A 45 7.00 7.52 1.21
C GLY A 45 7.76 7.01 2.43
N GLU A 46 8.31 7.93 3.21
CA GLU A 46 9.06 7.62 4.43
C GLU A 46 8.19 6.92 5.49
N THR A 47 8.82 6.27 6.46
CA THR A 47 8.13 5.70 7.63
C THR A 47 7.38 6.82 8.37
N GLY A 48 6.13 6.54 8.77
CA GLY A 48 5.29 7.55 9.40
C GLY A 48 4.51 8.46 8.44
N ALA A 49 4.66 8.31 7.11
CA ALA A 49 3.91 9.10 6.13
C ALA A 49 2.39 8.84 6.11
N GLY A 50 1.89 7.79 6.80
CA GLY A 50 0.45 7.47 6.88
C GLY A 50 0.00 6.29 6.02
N LYS A 51 0.91 5.64 5.26
CA LYS A 51 0.61 4.56 4.30
C LYS A 51 -0.17 3.39 4.92
N THR A 52 0.36 2.82 6.00
CA THR A 52 -0.29 1.71 6.74
C THR A 52 -1.64 2.14 7.33
N THR A 53 -1.75 3.39 7.82
CA THR A 53 -3.03 3.94 8.33
C THR A 53 -4.08 4.00 7.23
N LEU A 54 -3.69 4.45 6.03
CA LEU A 54 -4.56 4.45 4.86
C LEU A 54 -5.04 3.04 4.52
N ALA A 55 -4.11 2.06 4.46
CA ALA A 55 -4.41 0.65 4.23
C ALA A 55 -5.38 0.07 5.28
N MET A 56 -5.09 0.29 6.57
CA MET A 56 -5.94 -0.17 7.67
C MET A 56 -7.34 0.47 7.62
N THR A 57 -7.44 1.71 7.17
CA THR A 57 -8.74 2.41 7.02
C THR A 57 -9.57 1.76 5.92
N MET A 58 -8.98 1.47 4.76
CA MET A 58 -9.65 0.75 3.67
C MET A 58 -10.14 -0.63 4.12
N MET A 59 -9.39 -1.32 4.97
CA MET A 59 -9.75 -2.61 5.54
C MET A 59 -10.74 -2.51 6.73
N GLY A 60 -11.06 -1.29 7.22
CA GLY A 60 -11.87 -1.09 8.43
C GLY A 60 -11.21 -1.68 9.69
N LEU A 61 -9.87 -1.61 9.77
CA LEU A 61 -9.04 -2.19 10.84
C LEU A 61 -8.40 -1.14 11.75
N LEU A 62 -8.88 0.11 11.73
CA LEU A 62 -8.39 1.12 12.66
C LEU A 62 -8.58 0.69 14.13
N PRO A 63 -7.61 0.95 15.03
CA PRO A 63 -7.73 0.62 16.44
C PRO A 63 -8.94 1.30 17.06
N LYS A 64 -9.82 0.49 17.67
CA LYS A 64 -11.05 0.99 18.31
C LYS A 64 -10.73 1.92 19.47
N GLY A 65 -11.45 3.03 19.55
CA GLY A 65 -11.31 4.01 20.63
C GLY A 65 -10.17 5.01 20.43
N ILE A 66 -9.23 4.74 19.52
CA ILE A 66 -8.08 5.61 19.24
C ILE A 66 -8.14 6.13 17.81
N GLY A 67 -8.32 5.23 16.82
CA GLY A 67 -8.38 5.59 15.40
C GLY A 67 -9.77 6.06 14.99
N LYS A 68 -9.86 7.22 14.33
CA LYS A 68 -11.11 7.82 13.89
C LYS A 68 -10.98 8.37 12.47
N VAL A 69 -11.92 8.01 11.61
CA VAL A 69 -12.11 8.69 10.32
C VAL A 69 -12.85 10.00 10.61
N THR A 70 -12.24 11.13 10.23
CA THR A 70 -12.80 12.48 10.46
C THR A 70 -13.43 13.08 9.22
N GLY A 71 -13.15 12.52 8.03
CA GLY A 71 -13.76 12.97 6.77
C GLY A 71 -13.48 12.01 5.61
N GLY A 72 -14.21 12.20 4.53
CA GLY A 72 -14.04 11.45 3.29
C GLY A 72 -14.78 10.12 3.25
N GLU A 73 -14.55 9.38 2.18
CA GLU A 73 -15.17 8.09 1.91
C GLU A 73 -14.19 7.12 1.22
N VAL A 74 -14.47 5.83 1.36
CA VAL A 74 -13.76 4.75 0.68
C VAL A 74 -14.81 3.92 -0.07
N LEU A 75 -14.84 4.06 -1.37
CA LEU A 75 -15.78 3.37 -2.25
C LEU A 75 -15.10 2.15 -2.87
N PHE A 76 -15.65 0.99 -2.67
CA PHE A 76 -15.24 -0.24 -3.34
C PHE A 76 -16.40 -0.72 -4.22
N ASP A 77 -16.20 -0.75 -5.52
CA ASP A 77 -17.24 -1.04 -6.51
C ASP A 77 -18.52 -0.23 -6.25
N GLY A 78 -18.36 1.07 -5.91
CA GLY A 78 -19.44 2.00 -5.58
C GLY A 78 -20.00 1.88 -4.16
N VAL A 79 -19.61 0.89 -3.36
CA VAL A 79 -20.06 0.70 -1.97
C VAL A 79 -19.11 1.42 -1.01
N ASN A 80 -19.64 2.33 -0.19
CA ASN A 80 -18.81 3.00 0.83
C ASN A 80 -18.50 2.06 2.00
N LEU A 81 -17.27 1.56 2.06
CA LEU A 81 -16.80 0.63 3.08
C LEU A 81 -16.86 1.20 4.50
N LEU A 82 -16.69 2.54 4.65
CA LEU A 82 -16.73 3.20 5.95
C LEU A 82 -18.12 3.23 6.57
N SER A 83 -19.17 3.08 5.76
CA SER A 83 -20.55 3.02 6.22
C SER A 83 -21.01 1.62 6.62
N LEU A 84 -20.21 0.59 6.31
CA LEU A 84 -20.55 -0.80 6.60
C LEU A 84 -20.40 -1.11 8.10
N ARG A 85 -21.32 -1.90 8.62
CA ARG A 85 -21.16 -2.49 9.96
C ARG A 85 -20.01 -3.50 9.94
N ASN A 86 -19.39 -3.73 11.09
CA ASN A 86 -18.27 -4.66 11.16
C ASN A 86 -18.62 -6.08 10.68
N ALA A 87 -19.86 -6.54 10.89
CA ALA A 87 -20.34 -7.83 10.39
C ALA A 87 -20.38 -7.88 8.85
N ASP A 88 -20.77 -6.78 8.21
CA ASP A 88 -20.83 -6.67 6.75
C ASP A 88 -19.40 -6.59 6.17
N MET A 89 -18.48 -5.86 6.83
CA MET A 89 -17.06 -5.82 6.47
C MET A 89 -16.35 -7.18 6.57
N MET A 90 -16.81 -8.07 7.45
CA MET A 90 -16.25 -9.45 7.53
C MET A 90 -16.48 -10.24 6.25
N ALA A 91 -17.55 -9.96 5.50
CA ALA A 91 -17.80 -10.59 4.21
C ALA A 91 -16.85 -10.10 3.10
N TYR A 92 -16.33 -8.88 3.23
CA TYR A 92 -15.34 -8.32 2.30
C TYR A 92 -13.92 -8.80 2.60
N ARG A 93 -13.53 -8.81 3.90
CA ARG A 93 -12.17 -9.17 4.31
C ARG A 93 -11.86 -10.63 4.02
N GLY A 94 -10.70 -10.89 3.41
CA GLY A 94 -10.22 -12.21 3.05
C GLY A 94 -10.80 -12.76 1.74
N LYS A 95 -12.01 -12.35 1.35
CA LYS A 95 -12.69 -12.80 0.13
C LYS A 95 -12.56 -11.81 -1.02
N VAL A 96 -12.88 -10.54 -0.78
CA VAL A 96 -12.90 -9.48 -1.78
C VAL A 96 -11.70 -8.55 -1.61
N LEU A 97 -11.43 -8.18 -0.37
CA LEU A 97 -10.30 -7.36 0.06
C LEU A 97 -9.38 -8.22 0.90
N SER A 98 -8.12 -8.32 0.53
CA SER A 98 -7.11 -9.02 1.32
C SER A 98 -5.92 -8.10 1.62
N MET A 99 -5.22 -8.39 2.72
CA MET A 99 -4.07 -7.60 3.14
C MET A 99 -2.92 -8.49 3.62
N ILE A 100 -1.73 -8.19 3.14
CA ILE A 100 -0.46 -8.69 3.68
C ILE A 100 0.08 -7.60 4.60
N PHE A 101 0.30 -7.93 5.88
CA PHE A 101 0.86 -7.01 6.86
C PHE A 101 2.39 -7.02 6.83
N GLN A 102 2.99 -5.96 7.33
CA GLN A 102 4.42 -5.67 7.28
C GLN A 102 5.34 -6.77 7.85
N ASP A 103 4.88 -7.56 8.82
CA ASP A 103 5.70 -8.61 9.45
C ASP A 103 5.14 -10.02 9.22
N PRO A 104 5.73 -10.79 8.29
CA PRO A 104 5.33 -12.17 8.04
C PRO A 104 5.64 -13.12 9.20
N MET A 105 6.59 -12.73 10.09
CA MET A 105 7.02 -13.59 11.21
C MET A 105 5.95 -13.67 12.29
N THR A 106 5.17 -12.60 12.47
CA THR A 106 4.07 -12.51 13.44
C THR A 106 2.71 -12.85 12.85
N SER A 107 2.61 -12.91 11.50
CA SER A 107 1.34 -13.18 10.80
C SER A 107 0.89 -14.64 10.88
N LEU A 108 1.82 -15.59 11.04
CA LEU A 108 1.51 -17.02 11.14
C LEU A 108 1.43 -17.49 12.59
N ASN A 109 0.38 -18.24 12.92
CA ASN A 109 0.25 -18.88 14.22
C ASN A 109 1.28 -20.01 14.35
N PRO A 110 2.25 -19.93 15.31
CA PRO A 110 3.37 -20.87 15.39
C PRO A 110 2.98 -22.29 15.80
N VAL A 111 1.80 -22.49 16.38
CA VAL A 111 1.32 -23.78 16.89
C VAL A 111 0.28 -24.46 15.99
N ILE A 112 0.01 -23.87 14.81
CA ILE A 112 -0.92 -24.42 13.81
C ILE A 112 -0.14 -24.75 12.53
N PRO A 113 -0.29 -25.94 11.92
CA PRO A 113 0.31 -26.27 10.65
C PRO A 113 -0.05 -25.25 9.56
N VAL A 114 0.89 -24.94 8.67
CA VAL A 114 0.70 -23.86 7.67
C VAL A 114 -0.44 -24.16 6.69
N GLY A 115 -0.63 -25.40 6.28
CA GLY A 115 -1.76 -25.78 5.42
C GLY A 115 -3.12 -25.58 6.10
N ARG A 116 -3.20 -25.79 7.42
CA ARG A 116 -4.44 -25.55 8.19
C ARG A 116 -4.80 -24.04 8.21
N GLN A 117 -3.78 -23.16 8.28
CA GLN A 117 -4.00 -21.71 8.25
C GLN A 117 -4.48 -21.24 6.87
N VAL A 118 -4.02 -21.86 5.77
CA VAL A 118 -4.57 -21.59 4.42
C VAL A 118 -6.00 -22.13 4.30
N ALA A 119 -6.27 -23.35 4.82
CA ALA A 119 -7.60 -23.94 4.80
C ALA A 119 -8.64 -23.12 5.57
N GLU A 120 -8.25 -22.50 6.68
CA GLU A 120 -9.12 -21.69 7.53
C GLU A 120 -9.81 -20.55 6.76
N VAL A 121 -9.07 -19.84 5.93
CA VAL A 121 -9.62 -18.74 5.12
C VAL A 121 -10.64 -19.29 4.11
N LEU A 122 -10.35 -20.42 3.49
CA LEU A 122 -11.28 -21.09 2.55
C LEU A 122 -12.55 -21.60 3.24
N GLU A 123 -12.43 -22.10 4.47
CA GLU A 123 -13.58 -22.55 5.27
C GLU A 123 -14.46 -21.37 5.71
N LEU A 124 -13.85 -20.25 6.15
CA LEU A 124 -14.58 -19.05 6.57
C LEU A 124 -15.39 -18.41 5.44
N HIS A 125 -14.92 -18.51 4.20
CA HIS A 125 -15.55 -17.93 3.01
C HIS A 125 -16.13 -18.99 2.06
N ASN A 126 -16.52 -20.15 2.59
CA ASN A 126 -17.00 -21.31 1.79
C ASN A 126 -18.46 -21.16 1.31
N GLU A 127 -18.75 -20.12 0.54
CA GLU A 127 -20.08 -19.93 -0.08
C GLU A 127 -20.37 -20.96 -1.18
N LYS A 128 -19.33 -21.54 -1.80
CA LYS A 128 -19.44 -22.58 -2.82
C LYS A 128 -19.71 -23.96 -2.22
N HIS A 129 -19.81 -24.08 -0.89
CA HIS A 129 -20.02 -25.34 -0.16
C HIS A 129 -19.02 -26.44 -0.53
N LEU A 130 -17.73 -26.05 -0.69
CA LEU A 130 -16.65 -26.99 -0.96
C LEU A 130 -16.58 -28.04 0.15
N THR A 131 -16.33 -29.29 -0.23
CA THR A 131 -16.06 -30.38 0.74
C THR A 131 -14.65 -30.19 1.35
N LYS A 132 -14.37 -30.94 2.42
CA LYS A 132 -13.03 -30.89 3.04
C LYS A 132 -11.93 -31.32 2.08
N GLU A 133 -12.21 -32.30 1.24
CA GLU A 133 -11.30 -32.79 0.21
C GLU A 133 -11.01 -31.71 -0.84
N GLN A 134 -12.03 -30.99 -1.30
CA GLN A 134 -11.88 -29.88 -2.26
C GLN A 134 -11.11 -28.70 -1.66
N ILE A 135 -11.31 -28.41 -0.36
CA ILE A 135 -10.52 -27.39 0.35
C ILE A 135 -9.06 -27.84 0.43
N ASP A 136 -8.79 -29.11 0.76
CA ASP A 136 -7.44 -29.65 0.83
C ASP A 136 -6.72 -29.61 -0.53
N GLU A 137 -7.44 -29.97 -1.62
CA GLU A 137 -6.94 -29.82 -3.00
C GLU A 137 -6.61 -28.35 -3.34
N ARG A 138 -7.46 -27.41 -2.92
CA ARG A 138 -7.19 -25.98 -3.13
C ARG A 138 -5.99 -25.49 -2.32
N VAL A 139 -5.81 -25.99 -1.11
CA VAL A 139 -4.58 -25.73 -0.32
C VAL A 139 -3.35 -26.22 -1.07
N ASP A 140 -3.39 -27.44 -1.61
CA ASP A 140 -2.29 -28.00 -2.39
C ASP A 140 -1.98 -27.17 -3.64
N GLU A 141 -3.03 -26.67 -4.31
CA GLU A 141 -2.87 -25.78 -5.47
C GLU A 141 -2.19 -24.46 -5.04
N MET A 142 -2.65 -23.83 -3.96
CA MET A 142 -2.04 -22.60 -3.45
C MET A 142 -0.58 -22.79 -3.08
N PHE A 143 -0.23 -23.90 -2.46
CA PHE A 143 1.17 -24.23 -2.14
C PHE A 143 2.04 -24.36 -3.40
N ARG A 144 1.54 -25.05 -4.46
CA ARG A 144 2.25 -25.14 -5.74
C ARG A 144 2.42 -23.75 -6.38
N LEU A 145 1.39 -22.91 -6.32
CA LEU A 145 1.40 -21.54 -6.88
C LEU A 145 2.46 -20.64 -6.22
N VAL A 146 2.68 -20.80 -4.91
CA VAL A 146 3.72 -20.05 -4.20
C VAL A 146 5.08 -20.78 -4.17
N GLY A 147 5.22 -21.89 -4.90
CA GLY A 147 6.47 -22.63 -5.02
C GLY A 147 6.87 -23.40 -3.75
N ILE A 148 5.89 -23.84 -2.97
CA ILE A 148 6.09 -24.70 -1.80
C ILE A 148 5.54 -26.10 -2.13
N PRO A 149 6.29 -27.19 -1.88
CA PRO A 149 5.78 -28.55 -2.05
C PRO A 149 4.55 -28.79 -1.16
N PRO A 150 3.42 -29.32 -1.72
CA PRO A 150 2.19 -29.54 -0.94
C PRO A 150 2.37 -30.47 0.27
N GLU A 151 3.31 -31.40 0.21
CA GLU A 151 3.61 -32.34 1.30
C GLU A 151 4.00 -31.61 2.60
N ARG A 152 4.52 -30.38 2.47
CA ARG A 152 4.93 -29.54 3.60
C ARG A 152 3.78 -28.83 4.30
N LYS A 153 2.52 -28.93 3.82
CA LYS A 153 1.35 -28.29 4.43
C LYS A 153 1.09 -28.73 5.88
N THR A 154 1.61 -29.89 6.28
CA THR A 154 1.50 -30.41 7.66
C THR A 154 2.56 -29.88 8.61
N GLU A 155 3.57 -29.18 8.10
CA GLU A 155 4.64 -28.60 8.89
C GLU A 155 4.20 -27.29 9.58
N PHE A 156 4.95 -26.89 10.61
CA PHE A 156 4.69 -25.69 11.39
C PHE A 156 5.57 -24.51 10.92
N PRO A 157 5.16 -23.25 11.19
CA PRO A 157 5.90 -22.07 10.76
C PRO A 157 7.38 -22.05 11.14
N HIS A 158 7.76 -22.60 12.28
CA HIS A 158 9.16 -22.63 12.73
C HIS A 158 10.06 -23.54 11.86
N GLN A 159 9.48 -24.40 11.02
CA GLN A 159 10.20 -25.27 10.10
C GLN A 159 10.46 -24.59 8.74
N PHE A 160 9.98 -23.35 8.54
CA PHE A 160 10.09 -22.57 7.31
C PHE A 160 11.09 -21.43 7.47
N SER A 161 11.85 -21.14 6.42
CA SER A 161 12.66 -19.91 6.33
C SER A 161 11.76 -18.67 6.24
N GLY A 162 12.32 -17.47 6.45
CA GLY A 162 11.58 -16.21 6.34
C GLY A 162 10.86 -16.06 5.00
N GLY A 163 11.55 -16.28 3.87
CA GLY A 163 10.96 -16.24 2.54
C GLY A 163 9.88 -17.31 2.30
N MET A 164 10.01 -18.48 2.91
CA MET A 164 8.96 -19.51 2.84
C MET A 164 7.73 -19.13 3.67
N LYS A 165 7.91 -18.54 4.86
CA LYS A 165 6.79 -18.00 5.66
C LYS A 165 6.05 -16.91 4.88
N GLN A 166 6.79 -16.02 4.23
CA GLN A 166 6.19 -14.98 3.37
C GLN A 166 5.35 -15.59 2.24
N ARG A 167 5.85 -16.63 1.57
CA ARG A 167 5.10 -17.37 0.53
C ARG A 167 3.81 -17.98 1.09
N VAL A 168 3.83 -18.50 2.33
CA VAL A 168 2.61 -19.01 3.00
C VAL A 168 1.63 -17.87 3.29
N VAL A 169 2.10 -16.71 3.77
CA VAL A 169 1.22 -15.53 4.00
C VAL A 169 0.59 -15.07 2.70
N ILE A 170 1.35 -15.04 1.60
CA ILE A 170 0.82 -14.72 0.27
C ILE A 170 -0.22 -15.76 -0.17
N ALA A 171 0.03 -17.06 0.07
CA ALA A 171 -0.94 -18.12 -0.22
C ALA A 171 -2.25 -17.92 0.55
N ILE A 172 -2.17 -17.57 1.84
CA ILE A 172 -3.36 -17.24 2.67
C ILE A 172 -4.10 -16.05 2.08
N SER A 173 -3.38 -14.97 1.73
CA SER A 173 -3.98 -13.72 1.25
C SER A 173 -4.67 -13.86 -0.11
N LEU A 174 -4.20 -14.80 -0.95
CA LEU A 174 -4.73 -15.04 -2.30
C LEU A 174 -5.63 -16.29 -2.41
N ALA A 175 -5.82 -17.05 -1.33
CA ALA A 175 -6.55 -18.32 -1.35
C ALA A 175 -8.00 -18.18 -1.86
N CYS A 176 -8.67 -17.09 -1.51
CA CYS A 176 -10.04 -16.77 -1.93
C CYS A 176 -10.11 -15.97 -3.24
N GLU A 177 -9.01 -15.73 -3.95
CA GLU A 177 -8.95 -14.97 -5.20
C GLU A 177 -9.53 -13.55 -5.04
N PRO A 178 -8.97 -12.70 -4.14
CA PRO A 178 -9.52 -11.38 -3.86
C PRO A 178 -9.46 -10.47 -5.09
N GLU A 179 -10.41 -9.53 -5.19
CA GLU A 179 -10.40 -8.51 -6.24
C GLU A 179 -9.32 -7.44 -5.99
N LEU A 180 -9.02 -7.16 -4.70
CA LEU A 180 -7.97 -6.23 -4.29
C LEU A 180 -7.09 -6.83 -3.20
N LEU A 181 -5.77 -6.80 -3.44
CA LEU A 181 -4.74 -7.12 -2.46
C LEU A 181 -4.01 -5.85 -2.03
N ILE A 182 -3.96 -5.57 -0.74
CA ILE A 182 -3.11 -4.53 -0.16
C ILE A 182 -1.88 -5.23 0.43
N ALA A 183 -0.71 -4.93 -0.11
CA ALA A 183 0.55 -5.51 0.33
C ALA A 183 1.39 -4.43 1.05
N ASP A 184 1.42 -4.46 2.38
CA ASP A 184 2.15 -3.51 3.20
C ASP A 184 3.55 -4.04 3.49
N GLU A 185 4.54 -3.51 2.77
CA GLU A 185 5.96 -3.89 2.83
C GLU A 185 6.18 -5.42 2.74
N PRO A 186 5.66 -6.10 1.71
CA PRO A 186 5.57 -7.56 1.69
C PRO A 186 6.92 -8.28 1.63
N THR A 187 8.01 -7.56 1.45
CA THR A 187 9.36 -8.13 1.33
C THR A 187 10.34 -7.62 2.38
N THR A 188 9.87 -6.82 3.34
CA THR A 188 10.70 -6.36 4.47
C THR A 188 11.24 -7.56 5.25
N ALA A 189 12.50 -7.49 5.66
CA ALA A 189 13.26 -8.55 6.34
C ALA A 189 13.59 -9.80 5.49
N LEU A 190 13.50 -9.72 4.16
CA LEU A 190 14.02 -10.72 3.23
C LEU A 190 15.35 -10.25 2.61
N ASP A 191 16.22 -11.20 2.28
CA ASP A 191 17.40 -10.88 1.47
C ASP A 191 17.00 -10.52 0.03
N VAL A 192 17.83 -9.73 -0.66
CA VAL A 192 17.55 -9.18 -1.99
C VAL A 192 17.15 -10.24 -3.02
N THR A 193 17.80 -11.43 -2.98
CA THR A 193 17.50 -12.51 -3.93
C THR A 193 16.12 -13.10 -3.69
N ILE A 194 15.77 -13.35 -2.44
CA ILE A 194 14.45 -13.89 -2.06
C ILE A 194 13.37 -12.83 -2.29
N GLN A 195 13.66 -11.54 -2.02
CA GLN A 195 12.77 -10.43 -2.31
C GLN A 195 12.35 -10.41 -3.79
N ALA A 196 13.31 -10.44 -4.71
CA ALA A 196 13.03 -10.46 -6.16
C ALA A 196 12.16 -11.68 -6.56
N GLN A 197 12.45 -12.86 -6.01
CA GLN A 197 11.65 -14.07 -6.27
C GLN A 197 10.21 -13.96 -5.75
N VAL A 198 10.01 -13.38 -4.57
CA VAL A 198 8.69 -13.19 -3.96
C VAL A 198 7.88 -12.18 -4.78
N LEU A 199 8.49 -11.08 -5.20
CA LEU A 199 7.83 -10.06 -6.02
C LEU A 199 7.42 -10.58 -7.38
N ALA A 200 8.33 -11.27 -8.09
CA ALA A 200 8.01 -11.90 -9.39
C ALA A 200 6.86 -12.92 -9.26
N MET A 201 6.85 -13.70 -8.18
CA MET A 201 5.75 -14.62 -7.88
C MET A 201 4.44 -13.88 -7.61
N MET A 202 4.44 -12.80 -6.81
CA MET A 202 3.24 -12.00 -6.52
C MET A 202 2.67 -11.39 -7.79
N THR A 203 3.51 -10.79 -8.65
CA THR A 203 3.09 -10.23 -9.94
C THR A 203 2.47 -11.30 -10.84
N GLY A 204 3.10 -12.46 -10.99
CA GLY A 204 2.55 -13.55 -11.79
C GLY A 204 1.23 -14.10 -11.23
N LEU A 205 1.08 -14.16 -9.90
CA LEU A 205 -0.18 -14.58 -9.26
C LEU A 205 -1.29 -13.53 -9.44
N LYS A 206 -0.97 -12.23 -9.25
CA LYS A 206 -1.90 -11.11 -9.50
C LYS A 206 -2.45 -11.17 -10.92
N GLU A 207 -1.60 -11.34 -11.92
CA GLU A 207 -2.00 -11.44 -13.32
C GLU A 207 -2.90 -12.65 -13.56
N LYS A 208 -2.48 -13.83 -13.08
CA LYS A 208 -3.23 -15.10 -13.25
C LYS A 208 -4.61 -15.05 -12.61
N LEU A 209 -4.74 -14.41 -11.45
CA LEU A 209 -5.99 -14.33 -10.69
C LEU A 209 -6.83 -13.10 -11.08
N GLY A 210 -6.25 -12.12 -11.81
CA GLY A 210 -6.93 -10.88 -12.17
C GLY A 210 -7.13 -9.93 -10.99
N THR A 211 -6.32 -10.06 -9.94
CA THR A 211 -6.36 -9.26 -8.71
C THR A 211 -5.74 -7.89 -8.95
N SER A 212 -6.36 -6.81 -8.47
CA SER A 212 -5.76 -5.48 -8.38
C SER A 212 -4.88 -5.38 -7.14
N MET A 213 -3.88 -4.49 -7.11
CA MET A 213 -2.96 -4.43 -5.98
C MET A 213 -2.61 -3.00 -5.57
N ILE A 214 -2.53 -2.77 -4.25
CA ILE A 214 -1.86 -1.61 -3.67
C ILE A 214 -0.57 -2.12 -3.02
N MET A 215 0.58 -1.75 -3.59
CA MET A 215 1.89 -2.09 -3.09
C MET A 215 2.41 -0.94 -2.23
N ILE A 216 2.49 -1.13 -0.93
CA ILE A 216 3.10 -0.16 -0.01
C ILE A 216 4.55 -0.55 0.19
N THR A 217 5.47 0.35 -0.15
CA THR A 217 6.90 0.13 0.01
C THR A 217 7.64 1.46 0.11
N HIS A 218 8.84 1.43 0.65
CA HIS A 218 9.79 2.54 0.58
C HIS A 218 10.84 2.34 -0.52
N ASP A 219 10.81 1.20 -1.21
CA ASP A 219 11.74 0.86 -2.29
C ASP A 219 11.14 1.25 -3.65
N LEU A 220 11.66 2.35 -4.22
CA LEU A 220 11.24 2.88 -5.51
C LEU A 220 11.63 1.94 -6.68
N GLY A 221 12.67 1.12 -6.54
CA GLY A 221 13.05 0.13 -7.54
C GLY A 221 11.98 -0.94 -7.72
N ILE A 222 11.40 -1.42 -6.61
CA ILE A 222 10.26 -2.34 -6.63
C ILE A 222 9.07 -1.73 -7.36
N VAL A 223 8.78 -0.46 -7.05
CA VAL A 223 7.64 0.25 -7.65
C VAL A 223 7.80 0.42 -9.15
N ALA A 224 9.00 0.80 -9.60
CA ALA A 224 9.31 0.94 -11.03
C ALA A 224 9.13 -0.37 -11.81
N GLU A 225 9.41 -1.52 -11.18
CA GLU A 225 9.33 -2.84 -11.83
C GLU A 225 7.93 -3.46 -11.78
N THR A 226 7.14 -3.16 -10.73
CA THR A 226 5.92 -3.94 -10.44
C THR A 226 4.62 -3.16 -10.51
N CYS A 227 4.66 -1.83 -10.55
CA CYS A 227 3.46 -0.99 -10.49
C CYS A 227 3.12 -0.37 -11.85
N ASP A 228 1.84 -0.05 -12.05
CA ASP A 228 1.33 0.69 -13.19
C ASP A 228 1.30 2.20 -12.90
N LYS A 229 0.96 2.55 -11.65
CA LYS A 229 0.89 3.93 -11.13
C LYS A 229 1.57 4.06 -9.79
N VAL A 230 1.90 5.29 -9.44
CA VAL A 230 2.56 5.63 -8.17
C VAL A 230 1.83 6.78 -7.50
N ALA A 231 1.69 6.68 -6.18
CA ALA A 231 1.27 7.77 -5.30
C ALA A 231 2.35 7.99 -4.24
N VAL A 232 2.91 9.16 -4.20
CA VAL A 232 3.96 9.57 -3.24
C VAL A 232 3.29 10.25 -2.05
N MET A 233 3.47 9.69 -0.87
CA MET A 233 2.81 10.15 0.36
C MET A 233 3.82 10.76 1.34
N TYR A 234 3.53 11.96 1.83
CA TYR A 234 4.31 12.65 2.85
C TYR A 234 3.38 13.28 3.89
N ALA A 235 3.67 13.08 5.17
CA ALA A 235 2.94 13.69 6.30
C ALA A 235 1.40 13.57 6.21
N GLY A 236 0.93 12.41 5.76
CA GLY A 236 -0.51 12.12 5.63
C GLY A 236 -1.15 12.59 4.33
N GLU A 237 -0.42 13.20 3.41
CA GLU A 237 -0.94 13.72 2.13
C GLU A 237 -0.30 13.04 0.93
N ILE A 238 -1.02 12.91 -0.20
CA ILE A 238 -0.42 12.55 -1.48
C ILE A 238 0.12 13.85 -2.08
N VAL A 239 1.45 13.93 -2.20
CA VAL A 239 2.15 15.10 -2.72
C VAL A 239 2.38 15.02 -4.21
N GLU A 240 2.42 13.80 -4.76
CA GLU A 240 2.58 13.55 -6.19
C GLU A 240 1.96 12.20 -6.55
N SER A 241 1.33 12.10 -7.73
CA SER A 241 0.84 10.83 -8.27
C SER A 241 0.84 10.86 -9.80
N GLY A 242 1.01 9.70 -10.43
CA GLY A 242 1.02 9.56 -11.89
C GLY A 242 1.27 8.12 -12.31
N THR A 243 1.46 7.90 -13.61
CA THR A 243 1.97 6.63 -14.13
C THR A 243 3.41 6.40 -13.65
N VAL A 244 3.91 5.17 -13.77
CA VAL A 244 5.33 4.88 -13.49
C VAL A 244 6.23 5.76 -14.37
N GLU A 245 5.89 5.93 -15.64
CA GLU A 245 6.63 6.78 -16.58
C GLU A 245 6.63 8.24 -16.12
N ASP A 246 5.49 8.79 -15.66
CA ASP A 246 5.40 10.17 -15.15
C ASP A 246 6.34 10.39 -13.96
N ILE A 247 6.43 9.40 -13.06
CA ILE A 247 7.20 9.52 -11.81
C ILE A 247 8.69 9.21 -12.01
N PHE A 248 9.06 8.28 -12.91
CA PHE A 248 10.47 7.88 -13.06
C PHE A 248 11.19 8.52 -14.25
N GLU A 249 10.44 8.92 -15.29
CA GLU A 249 11.00 9.52 -16.53
C GLU A 249 10.59 10.99 -16.70
N GLY A 250 9.65 11.49 -15.88
CA GLY A 250 9.16 12.86 -15.91
C GLY A 250 10.25 13.89 -15.57
N GLU A 251 10.10 15.11 -16.10
CA GLU A 251 11.03 16.22 -15.83
C GLU A 251 10.62 17.06 -14.61
N LYS A 252 9.35 16.95 -14.18
CA LYS A 252 8.77 17.76 -13.11
C LYS A 252 8.37 16.85 -11.95
N HIS A 253 8.88 17.14 -10.76
CA HIS A 253 8.54 16.39 -9.56
C HIS A 253 8.32 17.30 -8.35
N HIS A 254 7.52 16.83 -7.42
CA HIS A 254 7.48 17.42 -6.10
C HIS A 254 8.88 17.35 -5.46
N PRO A 255 9.37 18.42 -4.78
CA PRO A 255 10.70 18.40 -4.19
C PRO A 255 10.98 17.25 -3.23
N TYR A 256 9.96 16.67 -2.62
CA TYR A 256 10.09 15.45 -1.82
C TYR A 256 10.41 14.23 -2.68
N THR A 257 9.75 14.09 -3.85
CA THR A 257 10.03 13.01 -4.81
C THR A 257 11.44 13.14 -5.38
N GLU A 258 11.87 14.38 -5.74
CA GLU A 258 13.26 14.67 -6.12
C GLU A 258 14.24 14.17 -5.04
N GLY A 259 13.95 14.44 -3.76
CA GLY A 259 14.75 14.01 -2.63
C GLY A 259 14.75 12.49 -2.41
N LEU A 260 13.64 11.81 -2.65
CA LEU A 260 13.58 10.34 -2.60
C LEU A 260 14.48 9.72 -3.67
N PHE A 261 14.46 10.23 -4.90
CA PHE A 261 15.38 9.79 -5.97
C PHE A 261 16.84 10.08 -5.64
N GLY A 262 17.15 11.25 -5.05
CA GLY A 262 18.50 11.60 -4.62
C GLY A 262 19.08 10.67 -3.54
N SER A 263 18.21 9.96 -2.84
CA SER A 263 18.59 8.99 -1.79
C SER A 263 18.86 7.58 -2.33
N ILE A 264 18.58 7.31 -3.63
CA ILE A 264 18.82 6.01 -4.27
C ILE A 264 20.23 6.00 -4.89
N PRO A 265 21.05 4.94 -4.64
CA PRO A 265 22.33 4.78 -5.30
C PRO A 265 22.15 4.63 -6.82
N ARG A 266 22.73 5.52 -7.59
CA ARG A 266 22.78 5.40 -9.04
C ARG A 266 24.02 4.63 -9.45
N LEU A 267 23.84 3.50 -10.15
CA LEU A 267 24.95 2.64 -10.60
C LEU A 267 25.69 3.19 -11.82
N ASP A 268 25.09 4.14 -12.52
CA ASP A 268 25.63 4.79 -13.73
C ASP A 268 26.47 6.05 -13.44
N ILE A 269 26.43 6.55 -12.22
CA ILE A 269 27.14 7.75 -11.81
C ILE A 269 27.96 7.43 -10.55
N GLU A 270 29.27 7.68 -10.62
CA GLU A 270 30.13 7.63 -9.45
C GLU A 270 29.82 8.82 -8.54
N THR A 271 29.07 8.58 -7.45
CA THR A 271 28.78 9.62 -6.45
C THR A 271 29.48 9.29 -5.14
N ASP A 272 30.23 10.24 -4.61
CA ASP A 272 30.92 10.07 -3.32
C ASP A 272 29.98 9.92 -2.13
N ARG A 273 28.76 10.46 -2.23
CA ARG A 273 27.73 10.40 -1.19
C ARG A 273 26.32 10.47 -1.79
N LEU A 274 25.40 9.70 -1.21
CA LEU A 274 23.96 9.86 -1.44
C LEU A 274 23.53 11.24 -0.91
N GLN A 275 22.50 11.82 -1.52
CA GLN A 275 21.90 13.08 -1.10
C GLN A 275 20.62 12.77 -0.30
N PRO A 276 20.71 12.57 1.04
CA PRO A 276 19.52 12.34 1.85
C PRO A 276 18.68 13.63 1.92
N ILE A 277 17.38 13.46 2.09
CA ILE A 277 16.50 14.59 2.37
C ILE A 277 16.87 15.17 3.73
N GLU A 278 17.35 16.41 3.76
CA GLU A 278 17.77 17.08 5.00
C GLU A 278 16.56 17.37 5.92
N GLY A 279 16.84 17.49 7.21
CA GLY A 279 15.86 17.84 8.24
C GLY A 279 15.08 16.66 8.79
N LEU A 280 14.23 16.95 9.77
CA LEU A 280 13.37 15.94 10.42
C LEU A 280 12.07 15.77 9.66
N ILE A 281 11.54 14.55 9.67
CA ILE A 281 10.19 14.26 9.15
C ILE A 281 9.16 15.07 9.94
N ALA A 282 8.13 15.58 9.27
CA ALA A 282 7.08 16.34 9.91
C ALA A 282 6.39 15.49 11.00
N ASP A 283 6.24 16.09 12.20
CA ASP A 283 5.55 15.46 13.31
C ASP A 283 4.04 15.47 13.04
N PRO A 284 3.39 14.30 12.90
CA PRO A 284 1.96 14.24 12.60
C PRO A 284 1.07 14.74 13.76
N SER A 285 1.64 14.95 14.95
CA SER A 285 0.94 15.58 16.07
C SER A 285 1.01 17.11 16.04
N ASN A 286 1.96 17.67 15.28
CA ASN A 286 2.18 19.09 15.13
C ASN A 286 2.63 19.43 13.72
N LEU A 287 1.75 19.20 12.75
CA LEU A 287 2.04 19.43 11.33
C LEU A 287 2.37 20.90 11.05
N PRO A 288 3.38 21.17 10.21
CA PRO A 288 3.66 22.52 9.73
C PRO A 288 2.44 23.13 9.04
N SER A 289 2.25 24.45 9.15
CA SER A 289 1.22 25.17 8.39
C SER A 289 1.57 25.22 6.90
N GLY A 290 0.58 25.38 6.04
CA GLY A 290 0.79 25.45 4.60
C GLY A 290 1.21 24.11 4.00
N CYS A 291 2.27 24.09 3.21
CA CYS A 291 2.86 22.86 2.68
C CYS A 291 3.59 22.10 3.79
N HIS A 292 3.20 20.86 4.10
CA HIS A 292 3.83 20.10 5.18
C HIS A 292 5.31 19.78 4.93
N PHE A 293 5.75 19.82 3.68
CA PHE A 293 7.15 19.60 3.31
C PHE A 293 8.03 20.86 3.38
N HIS A 294 7.45 22.08 3.54
CA HIS A 294 8.21 23.32 3.47
C HIS A 294 9.43 23.39 4.38
N PRO A 295 9.46 22.80 5.61
CA PRO A 295 10.64 22.89 6.48
C PRO A 295 11.87 22.12 5.95
N ARG A 296 11.66 21.18 5.00
CA ARG A 296 12.70 20.36 4.37
C ARG A 296 12.90 20.72 2.90
N CYS A 297 12.08 21.60 2.36
CA CYS A 297 12.06 21.92 0.93
C CYS A 297 13.17 22.93 0.60
N PRO A 298 14.11 22.62 -0.30
CA PRO A 298 15.14 23.56 -0.71
C PRO A 298 14.60 24.75 -1.53
N TYR A 299 13.35 24.66 -2.01
CA TYR A 299 12.67 25.67 -2.81
C TYR A 299 11.55 26.37 -2.04
N ALA A 300 11.52 26.26 -0.70
CA ALA A 300 10.44 26.83 0.09
C ALA A 300 10.35 28.36 -0.05
N THR A 301 9.14 28.88 -0.23
CA THR A 301 8.81 30.29 -0.27
C THR A 301 7.91 30.68 0.91
N GLU A 302 7.66 31.98 1.12
CA GLU A 302 6.71 32.44 2.16
C GLU A 302 5.30 31.87 1.93
N THR A 303 4.86 31.74 0.68
CA THR A 303 3.58 31.13 0.34
C THR A 303 3.49 29.69 0.87
N CYS A 304 4.57 28.92 0.77
CA CYS A 304 4.64 27.54 1.26
C CYS A 304 4.45 27.41 2.77
N THR A 305 4.78 28.47 3.55
CA THR A 305 4.62 28.45 5.03
C THR A 305 3.19 28.72 5.49
N CYS A 306 2.37 29.36 4.67
CA CYS A 306 1.04 29.82 5.08
C CYS A 306 -0.13 29.25 4.26
N GLN A 307 0.14 28.69 3.07
CA GLN A 307 -0.91 28.18 2.18
C GLN A 307 -0.61 26.73 1.78
N ALA A 308 -1.66 25.90 1.79
CA ALA A 308 -1.57 24.55 1.24
C ALA A 308 -1.32 24.61 -0.28
N PRO A 309 -0.41 23.78 -0.83
CA PRO A 309 -0.13 23.80 -2.25
C PRO A 309 -1.33 23.31 -3.08
N PRO A 310 -1.61 23.95 -4.24
CA PRO A 310 -2.62 23.46 -5.14
C PRO A 310 -2.17 22.16 -5.82
N ALA A 311 -3.11 21.29 -6.15
CA ALA A 311 -2.87 20.16 -7.01
C ALA A 311 -2.84 20.65 -8.48
N VAL A 312 -1.74 20.41 -9.16
CA VAL A 312 -1.55 20.74 -10.58
C VAL A 312 -1.51 19.45 -11.37
N ALA A 313 -2.43 19.29 -12.32
CA ALA A 313 -2.55 18.09 -13.14
C ALA A 313 -2.07 18.35 -14.57
N GLU A 314 -1.20 17.48 -15.08
CA GLU A 314 -0.81 17.38 -16.49
C GLU A 314 -1.09 15.93 -16.95
N GLY A 315 -2.25 15.70 -17.58
CA GLY A 315 -2.71 14.34 -17.89
C GLY A 315 -3.08 13.54 -16.61
N GLU A 316 -2.43 12.40 -16.41
CA GLU A 316 -2.57 11.60 -15.19
C GLU A 316 -1.56 11.99 -14.09
N HIS A 317 -0.54 12.79 -14.43
CA HIS A 317 0.45 13.29 -13.49
C HIS A 317 -0.11 14.46 -12.67
N VAL A 318 -0.14 14.33 -11.37
CA VAL A 318 -0.62 15.34 -10.41
C VAL A 318 0.48 15.66 -9.42
N ILE A 319 0.83 16.94 -9.29
CA ILE A 319 1.85 17.45 -8.36
C ILE A 319 1.22 18.49 -7.43
N CYS A 320 1.31 18.30 -6.13
CA CYS A 320 0.83 19.24 -5.11
C CYS A 320 1.97 20.19 -4.68
N CYS A 321 2.31 21.18 -5.53
CA CYS A 321 3.42 22.11 -5.28
C CYS A 321 3.19 23.48 -5.87
N HIS A 322 3.51 24.55 -5.10
CA HIS A 322 3.42 25.93 -5.57
C HIS A 322 4.32 26.25 -6.76
N ARG A 323 5.48 25.57 -6.91
CA ARG A 323 6.40 25.75 -8.06
C ARG A 323 5.72 25.52 -9.42
N PHE A 324 4.68 24.73 -9.46
CA PHE A 324 3.98 24.37 -10.70
C PHE A 324 2.63 25.05 -10.84
N ALA A 325 2.19 25.83 -9.84
CA ALA A 325 0.97 26.63 -9.93
C ALA A 325 1.10 27.69 -11.01
N LYS A 326 0.15 27.75 -11.94
CA LYS A 326 0.13 28.78 -13.00
C LYS A 326 -0.03 30.17 -12.34
N GLY A 327 1.02 30.98 -12.35
CA GLY A 327 0.98 32.36 -11.86
C GLY A 327 2.22 32.84 -11.08
N GLU A 328 3.10 31.95 -10.64
CA GLU A 328 4.34 32.35 -9.92
C GLU A 328 5.59 32.10 -10.77
N GLN A 329 5.59 32.62 -12.00
CA GLN A 329 6.80 32.85 -12.79
C GLN A 329 7.04 34.35 -12.85
N GLU A 330 7.71 34.91 -11.80
CA GLU A 330 8.51 36.12 -11.86
C GLU A 330 9.68 36.01 -10.88
#